data_12a85985f6af49ccfe7f180bf647ce05
#
_entry.id   12a85985f6af49ccfe7f180bf647ce05
#
_cell.length_a   1.000
_cell.length_b   1.000
_cell.length_c   1.000
_cell.angle_alpha   90.00
_cell.angle_beta   90.00
_cell.angle_gamma   90.00
#
_symmetry.space_group_name_H-M   'P 1'
#
loop_
_entity.id
_entity.type
_entity.pdbx_description
1 polymer ?
#
loop_
_entity_poly.entity_id
_entity_poly.type
_entity_poly.pdbx_seq_one_letter_code
_entity_poly.pdbx_strand_id
1 'polypeptide(L)'
;MKSNGISIVRSMSALLIFHVCLGIGSFYFSNNVVTYGELKSYNLRKNLAKLKPTLSIREGMFNDIGNMSIKVARKYGDNEQFLEDIILHNISDDEINRLVIKAESGEVRNENDSYLQLVLKNGNRYEDIVTSSVAEKQKYPHTRASFEEYILNIDISDFNNVNLDEENYRSTYKMQRVNQLKKSSDTLLNKFESDMIQFGKTFMNSHTLRKIPNLNANQIEFNEVEINSSFISLLDDPEIYEINGVLLRADEEVDLYLRQLSNKKKTFFLQQKLINLHKLTINERYSLIFACIFLFLIGASLGAIIRKGGLGLPLVLSIVIFLSYHYIGVFGKNAAEDNSISPFLGSWISTFVIAPFAIYLTKIVSTDRGFNFTLFDRVSQIVNKLKIKK
;
A
#
# COMPACT_ATOMS: atom_id res chain seq x y z
N MET A 1 36.37 -1.94 -36.61
CA MET A 1 37.06 -1.42 -35.42
C MET A 1 38.26 -2.28 -35.03
N LYS A 2 38.10 -3.58 -34.85
CA LYS A 2 39.27 -4.49 -34.55
C LYS A 2 40.30 -4.53 -35.64
N SER A 3 39.91 -4.45 -36.89
CA SER A 3 40.84 -4.37 -38.06
C SER A 3 41.79 -3.15 -38.04
N ASN A 4 41.38 -2.09 -37.32
CA ASN A 4 42.15 -0.85 -37.17
C ASN A 4 42.89 -0.77 -35.81
N GLY A 5 43.04 -1.89 -35.07
CA GLY A 5 43.77 -1.94 -33.80
C GLY A 5 43.10 -1.23 -32.61
N ILE A 6 41.83 -0.77 -32.75
CA ILE A 6 41.13 -0.07 -31.67
C ILE A 6 40.48 -1.10 -30.77
N SER A 7 40.84 -1.09 -29.47
CA SER A 7 40.23 -1.92 -28.45
C SER A 7 38.72 -1.58 -28.32
N ILE A 8 37.87 -2.61 -28.23
CA ILE A 8 36.42 -2.45 -28.06
C ILE A 8 36.12 -1.63 -26.76
N VAL A 9 36.88 -1.81 -25.69
CA VAL A 9 36.76 -1.04 -24.46
C VAL A 9 36.99 0.45 -24.69
N ARG A 10 37.98 0.82 -25.50
CA ARG A 10 38.24 2.23 -25.86
C ARG A 10 37.10 2.81 -26.69
N SER A 11 36.52 2.01 -27.59
CA SER A 11 35.36 2.43 -28.40
C SER A 11 34.09 2.60 -27.54
N MET A 12 33.92 1.77 -26.51
CA MET A 12 32.78 1.83 -25.57
C MET A 12 32.94 2.95 -24.53
N SER A 13 34.17 3.44 -24.26
CA SER A 13 34.42 4.39 -23.17
C SER A 13 33.63 5.70 -23.31
N ALA A 14 33.56 6.24 -24.53
CA ALA A 14 32.80 7.47 -24.77
C ALA A 14 31.28 7.29 -24.49
N LEU A 15 30.73 6.14 -24.95
CA LEU A 15 29.32 5.79 -24.66
C LEU A 15 29.07 5.49 -23.19
N LEU A 16 30.06 4.92 -22.53
CA LEU A 16 29.98 4.65 -21.08
C LEU A 16 29.90 5.98 -20.30
N ILE A 17 30.73 6.96 -20.62
CA ILE A 17 30.69 8.30 -20.02
C ILE A 17 29.31 8.91 -20.24
N PHE A 18 28.79 8.83 -21.47
CA PHE A 18 27.43 9.29 -21.78
C PHE A 18 26.35 8.60 -20.91
N HIS A 19 26.44 7.28 -20.69
CA HIS A 19 25.49 6.55 -19.86
C HIS A 19 25.63 6.85 -18.35
N VAL A 20 26.84 7.18 -17.89
CA VAL A 20 27.03 7.71 -16.52
C VAL A 20 26.32 9.05 -16.37
N CYS A 21 26.47 9.96 -17.33
CA CYS A 21 25.74 11.23 -17.34
C CYS A 21 24.22 11.01 -17.42
N LEU A 22 23.74 10.05 -18.23
CA LEU A 22 22.33 9.65 -18.27
C LEU A 22 21.85 9.09 -16.95
N GLY A 23 22.65 8.27 -16.27
CA GLY A 23 22.32 7.72 -14.93
C GLY A 23 22.13 8.84 -13.91
N ILE A 24 23.04 9.83 -13.86
CA ILE A 24 22.92 11.01 -13.00
C ILE A 24 21.69 11.84 -13.41
N GLY A 25 21.47 12.04 -14.70
CA GLY A 25 20.29 12.71 -15.23
C GLY A 25 18.99 11.98 -14.85
N SER A 26 18.96 10.66 -14.90
CA SER A 26 17.83 9.83 -14.48
C SER A 26 17.52 9.97 -12.98
N PHE A 27 18.54 10.05 -12.13
CA PHE A 27 18.38 10.35 -10.72
C PHE A 27 17.74 11.73 -10.52
N TYR A 28 18.28 12.76 -11.18
CA TYR A 28 17.72 14.12 -11.09
C TYR A 28 16.27 14.16 -11.56
N PHE A 29 15.98 13.51 -12.69
CA PHE A 29 14.63 13.41 -13.25
C PHE A 29 13.68 12.68 -12.29
N SER A 30 14.07 11.53 -11.77
CA SER A 30 13.28 10.77 -10.81
C SER A 30 13.03 11.53 -9.50
N ASN A 31 14.05 12.26 -9.01
CA ASN A 31 13.97 12.99 -7.74
C ASN A 31 13.16 14.29 -7.83
N ASN A 32 13.12 14.94 -8.99
CA ASN A 32 12.48 16.26 -9.13
C ASN A 32 11.25 16.21 -10.04
N VAL A 33 11.40 15.69 -11.28
CA VAL A 33 10.34 15.74 -12.29
C VAL A 33 9.24 14.72 -11.98
N VAL A 34 9.62 13.47 -11.74
CA VAL A 34 8.64 12.42 -11.40
C VAL A 34 7.92 12.75 -10.10
N THR A 35 8.65 13.22 -9.08
CA THR A 35 8.09 13.63 -7.79
C THR A 35 7.07 14.78 -7.94
N TYR A 36 7.40 15.78 -8.75
CA TYR A 36 6.49 16.89 -9.04
C TYR A 36 5.28 16.44 -9.86
N GLY A 37 5.50 15.58 -10.86
CA GLY A 37 4.43 15.01 -11.67
C GLY A 37 3.43 14.18 -10.84
N GLU A 38 3.92 13.37 -9.89
CA GLU A 38 3.07 12.62 -8.95
C GLU A 38 2.27 13.57 -8.04
N LEU A 39 2.90 14.64 -7.52
CA LEU A 39 2.21 15.64 -6.71
C LEU A 39 1.06 16.28 -7.48
N LYS A 40 1.32 16.79 -8.68
CA LYS A 40 0.30 17.45 -9.52
C LYS A 40 -0.78 16.46 -9.96
N SER A 41 -0.41 15.30 -10.46
CA SER A 41 -1.35 14.28 -10.92
C SER A 41 -2.28 13.78 -9.81
N TYR A 42 -1.75 13.57 -8.61
CA TYR A 42 -2.56 13.12 -7.47
C TYR A 42 -3.55 14.19 -7.01
N ASN A 43 -3.06 15.44 -6.82
CA ASN A 43 -3.93 16.55 -6.42
C ASN A 43 -5.00 16.82 -7.48
N LEU A 44 -4.62 16.83 -8.77
CA LEU A 44 -5.57 17.01 -9.85
C LEU A 44 -6.66 15.92 -9.83
N ARG A 45 -6.29 14.64 -9.66
CA ARG A 45 -7.27 13.55 -9.56
C ARG A 45 -8.20 13.72 -8.37
N LYS A 46 -7.67 14.14 -7.21
CA LYS A 46 -8.47 14.40 -6.01
C LYS A 46 -9.40 15.62 -6.19
N ASN A 47 -8.88 16.68 -6.79
CA ASN A 47 -9.66 17.89 -7.03
C ASN A 47 -10.73 17.67 -8.12
N LEU A 48 -10.41 16.92 -9.19
CA LEU A 48 -11.42 16.52 -10.20
C LEU A 48 -12.54 15.65 -9.60
N ALA A 49 -12.20 14.75 -8.68
CA ALA A 49 -13.21 13.93 -8.00
C ALA A 49 -14.17 14.79 -7.15
N LYS A 50 -13.71 15.94 -6.67
CA LYS A 50 -14.56 16.92 -5.96
C LYS A 50 -15.49 17.68 -6.93
N LEU A 51 -15.01 18.04 -8.14
CA LEU A 51 -15.77 18.85 -9.11
C LEU A 51 -17.03 18.17 -9.69
N LYS A 52 -17.06 16.84 -9.72
CA LYS A 52 -18.20 16.09 -10.24
C LYS A 52 -18.58 14.99 -9.26
N PRO A 53 -19.38 15.30 -8.23
CA PRO A 53 -19.85 14.31 -7.26
C PRO A 53 -20.53 13.10 -7.90
N THR A 54 -21.26 13.32 -9.00
CA THR A 54 -21.91 12.25 -9.78
C THR A 54 -20.93 11.24 -10.36
N LEU A 55 -19.73 11.67 -10.78
CA LEU A 55 -18.66 10.76 -11.23
C LEU A 55 -18.02 9.98 -10.09
N SER A 56 -18.14 10.46 -8.86
CA SER A 56 -17.62 9.78 -7.67
C SER A 56 -18.51 8.61 -7.24
N ILE A 57 -19.79 8.58 -7.67
CA ILE A 57 -20.72 7.50 -7.35
C ILE A 57 -20.33 6.26 -8.15
N ARG A 58 -19.83 5.22 -7.47
CA ARG A 58 -19.55 3.90 -8.06
C ARG A 58 -20.73 2.97 -7.80
N GLU A 59 -21.14 2.24 -8.84
CA GLU A 59 -22.21 1.26 -8.74
C GLU A 59 -21.87 0.16 -7.72
N GLY A 60 -22.87 -0.24 -6.93
CA GLY A 60 -22.76 -1.31 -5.95
C GLY A 60 -22.01 -0.98 -4.66
N MET A 61 -21.41 0.20 -4.53
CA MET A 61 -20.62 0.62 -3.37
C MET A 61 -21.20 1.87 -2.71
N PHE A 62 -20.95 2.03 -1.41
CA PHE A 62 -21.23 3.30 -0.73
C PHE A 62 -20.19 4.34 -1.10
N ASN A 63 -20.65 5.54 -1.42
CA ASN A 63 -19.82 6.69 -1.81
C ASN A 63 -20.27 7.90 -1.00
N ASP A 64 -19.32 8.60 -0.40
CA ASP A 64 -19.60 9.76 0.44
C ASP A 64 -19.67 11.02 -0.41
N ILE A 65 -20.78 11.77 -0.28
CA ILE A 65 -21.03 13.04 -0.94
C ILE A 65 -21.49 14.03 0.11
N GLY A 66 -20.66 15.00 0.46
CA GLY A 66 -20.91 15.93 1.55
C GLY A 66 -21.10 15.18 2.87
N ASN A 67 -22.24 15.40 3.53
CA ASN A 67 -22.61 14.74 4.78
C ASN A 67 -23.45 13.46 4.59
N MET A 68 -23.50 12.94 3.38
CA MET A 68 -24.30 11.76 3.03
C MET A 68 -23.47 10.68 2.37
N SER A 69 -23.82 9.42 2.63
CA SER A 69 -23.28 8.24 1.95
C SER A 69 -24.36 7.63 1.06
N ILE A 70 -24.07 7.56 -0.25
CA ILE A 70 -25.00 7.06 -1.27
C ILE A 70 -24.50 5.74 -1.86
N LYS A 71 -25.39 4.78 -2.00
CA LYS A 71 -25.16 3.56 -2.77
C LYS A 71 -26.24 3.46 -3.84
N VAL A 72 -25.83 3.14 -5.08
CA VAL A 72 -26.73 2.91 -6.22
C VAL A 72 -26.41 1.55 -6.84
N ALA A 73 -27.40 0.83 -7.30
CA ALA A 73 -27.19 -0.43 -7.99
C ALA A 73 -26.67 -0.18 -9.42
N ARG A 74 -27.22 0.82 -10.11
CA ARG A 74 -26.88 1.14 -11.49
C ARG A 74 -27.08 2.62 -11.79
N LYS A 75 -26.24 3.15 -12.72
CA LYS A 75 -26.36 4.49 -13.30
C LYS A 75 -26.61 4.37 -14.78
N TYR A 76 -27.41 5.27 -15.36
CA TYR A 76 -27.68 5.30 -16.79
C TYR A 76 -28.04 6.72 -17.27
N GLY A 77 -28.13 6.88 -18.58
CA GLY A 77 -28.31 8.19 -19.26
C GLY A 77 -26.98 8.75 -19.77
N ASP A 78 -27.02 9.72 -20.66
CA ASP A 78 -25.84 10.28 -21.35
C ASP A 78 -24.83 10.93 -20.39
N ASN A 79 -25.31 11.49 -19.27
CA ASN A 79 -24.50 12.09 -18.21
C ASN A 79 -24.51 11.27 -16.92
N GLU A 80 -24.93 9.99 -16.95
CA GLU A 80 -25.06 9.12 -15.77
C GLU A 80 -25.98 9.74 -14.69
N GLN A 81 -27.00 10.51 -15.11
CA GLN A 81 -27.87 11.28 -14.22
C GLN A 81 -29.00 10.44 -13.60
N PHE A 82 -29.35 9.32 -14.18
CA PHE A 82 -30.37 8.44 -13.65
C PHE A 82 -29.80 7.34 -12.81
N LEU A 83 -30.39 7.12 -11.64
CA LEU A 83 -29.96 6.17 -10.63
C LEU A 83 -31.05 5.15 -10.34
N GLU A 84 -30.67 3.91 -10.06
CA GLU A 84 -31.56 2.80 -9.77
C GLU A 84 -31.17 2.12 -8.45
N ASP A 85 -32.18 1.73 -7.64
CA ASP A 85 -32.06 1.11 -6.31
C ASP A 85 -31.09 1.91 -5.40
N ILE A 86 -31.57 3.04 -4.94
CA ILE A 86 -30.78 4.03 -4.21
C ILE A 86 -30.96 3.82 -2.71
N ILE A 87 -29.85 3.78 -2.00
CA ILE A 87 -29.78 3.79 -0.54
C ILE A 87 -28.93 4.99 -0.12
N LEU A 88 -29.50 5.85 0.71
CA LEU A 88 -28.84 7.01 1.29
C LEU A 88 -28.76 6.89 2.80
N HIS A 89 -27.60 7.22 3.33
CA HIS A 89 -27.33 7.33 4.75
C HIS A 89 -26.85 8.73 5.09
N ASN A 90 -27.35 9.35 6.15
CA ASN A 90 -26.79 10.60 6.65
C ASN A 90 -25.66 10.27 7.63
N ILE A 91 -24.47 10.81 7.35
CA ILE A 91 -23.30 10.73 8.24
C ILE A 91 -23.42 11.90 9.23
N SER A 92 -23.88 11.60 10.45
CA SER A 92 -23.89 12.59 11.54
C SER A 92 -22.48 12.72 12.12
N ASP A 93 -22.19 13.87 12.75
CA ASP A 93 -20.91 14.12 13.45
C ASP A 93 -20.58 13.10 14.55
N ASP A 94 -21.60 12.40 15.06
CA ASP A 94 -21.47 11.34 16.07
C ASP A 94 -21.20 9.95 15.45
N GLU A 95 -20.93 9.84 14.15
CA GLU A 95 -20.81 8.59 13.37
C GLU A 95 -22.04 7.65 13.49
N ILE A 96 -23.17 8.14 14.00
CA ILE A 96 -24.39 7.38 14.15
C ILE A 96 -25.31 7.70 12.97
N ASN A 97 -25.59 6.68 12.16
CA ASN A 97 -26.55 6.83 11.07
C ASN A 97 -27.99 6.89 11.61
N ARG A 98 -28.61 8.08 11.54
CA ARG A 98 -29.95 8.32 12.06
C ARG A 98 -31.00 8.45 10.95
N LEU A 99 -30.59 8.60 9.74
CA LEU A 99 -31.47 8.77 8.57
C LEU A 99 -31.06 7.79 7.47
N VAL A 100 -32.00 6.95 7.05
CA VAL A 100 -31.85 6.06 5.90
C VAL A 100 -33.00 6.35 4.93
N ILE A 101 -32.66 6.59 3.68
CA ILE A 101 -33.63 6.74 2.60
C ILE A 101 -33.37 5.63 1.59
N LYS A 102 -34.43 4.91 1.22
CA LYS A 102 -34.41 3.92 0.15
C LYS A 102 -35.39 4.32 -0.92
N ALA A 103 -34.95 4.37 -2.19
CA ALA A 103 -35.79 4.72 -3.34
C ALA A 103 -35.55 3.75 -4.51
N GLU A 104 -36.57 3.46 -5.29
CA GLU A 104 -36.47 2.59 -6.46
C GLU A 104 -35.69 3.23 -7.59
N SER A 105 -35.88 4.54 -7.80
CA SER A 105 -35.19 5.30 -8.83
C SER A 105 -34.94 6.74 -8.39
N GLY A 106 -34.02 7.41 -9.06
CA GLY A 106 -33.74 8.83 -8.83
C GLY A 106 -33.04 9.47 -9.99
N GLU A 107 -33.07 10.80 -9.96
CA GLU A 107 -32.40 11.64 -10.95
C GLU A 107 -31.56 12.69 -10.25
N VAL A 108 -30.31 12.82 -10.70
CA VAL A 108 -29.43 13.88 -10.26
C VAL A 108 -29.56 15.08 -11.16
N ARG A 109 -29.95 16.20 -10.60
CA ARG A 109 -30.09 17.48 -11.31
C ARG A 109 -29.09 18.49 -10.77
N ASN A 110 -28.42 19.18 -11.66
CA ASN A 110 -27.55 20.29 -11.32
C ASN A 110 -28.28 21.60 -11.66
N GLU A 111 -29.04 22.11 -10.72
CA GLU A 111 -29.77 23.37 -10.96
C GLU A 111 -28.92 24.62 -10.69
N ASN A 112 -27.99 24.54 -9.72
CA ASN A 112 -27.09 25.63 -9.34
C ASN A 112 -25.74 25.09 -8.96
N ASP A 113 -24.71 25.91 -9.11
CA ASP A 113 -23.34 25.55 -8.75
C ASP A 113 -23.12 25.20 -7.26
N SER A 114 -24.05 25.51 -6.37
CA SER A 114 -23.90 25.30 -4.92
C SER A 114 -24.62 24.06 -4.37
N TYR A 115 -25.63 23.54 -5.08
CA TYR A 115 -26.44 22.42 -4.61
C TYR A 115 -26.64 21.38 -5.69
N LEU A 116 -26.39 20.12 -5.32
CA LEU A 116 -26.79 18.95 -6.09
C LEU A 116 -28.19 18.55 -5.66
N GLN A 117 -29.15 18.64 -6.58
CA GLN A 117 -30.50 18.20 -6.34
C GLN A 117 -30.65 16.72 -6.72
N LEU A 118 -31.01 15.90 -5.75
CA LEU A 118 -31.33 14.50 -5.95
C LEU A 118 -32.83 14.29 -5.81
N VAL A 119 -33.49 14.01 -6.94
CA VAL A 119 -34.91 13.72 -7.00
C VAL A 119 -35.11 12.22 -6.91
N LEU A 120 -35.61 11.74 -5.79
CA LEU A 120 -35.89 10.33 -5.52
C LEU A 120 -37.34 10.02 -5.78
N LYS A 121 -37.62 8.86 -6.39
CA LYS A 121 -38.96 8.41 -6.71
C LYS A 121 -39.25 7.04 -6.09
N ASN A 122 -40.48 6.91 -5.58
CA ASN A 122 -41.01 5.69 -5.00
C ASN A 122 -40.11 5.12 -3.89
N GLY A 123 -40.19 5.70 -2.69
CA GLY A 123 -39.30 5.31 -1.64
C GLY A 123 -39.84 5.40 -0.22
N ASN A 124 -38.98 5.05 0.70
CA ASN A 124 -39.24 5.14 2.13
C ASN A 124 -38.08 5.87 2.82
N ARG A 125 -38.40 6.75 3.75
CA ARG A 125 -37.50 7.44 4.65
C ARG A 125 -37.65 6.85 6.05
N TYR A 126 -36.54 6.45 6.66
CA TYR A 126 -36.46 5.94 8.02
C TYR A 126 -35.60 6.89 8.82
N GLU A 127 -36.09 7.33 9.98
CA GLU A 127 -35.35 8.29 10.81
C GLU A 127 -35.52 7.95 12.28
N ASP A 128 -34.40 7.92 13.01
CA ASP A 128 -34.39 7.77 14.46
C ASP A 128 -34.64 9.12 15.12
N ILE A 129 -35.66 9.20 15.96
CA ILE A 129 -36.00 10.43 16.69
C ILE A 129 -35.03 10.57 17.85
N VAL A 130 -34.25 11.67 17.82
CA VAL A 130 -33.34 12.02 18.91
C VAL A 130 -34.11 12.77 19.98
N THR A 131 -34.38 12.10 21.10
CA THR A 131 -34.92 12.73 22.29
C THR A 131 -33.88 12.75 23.37
N SER A 132 -33.86 13.80 24.18
CA SER A 132 -32.96 13.96 25.34
C SER A 132 -33.34 13.05 26.51
N SER A 133 -34.55 12.51 26.52
CA SER A 133 -35.08 11.68 27.63
C SER A 133 -35.06 10.19 27.25
N VAL A 134 -34.50 9.35 28.13
CA VAL A 134 -34.47 7.88 27.95
C VAL A 134 -35.89 7.30 27.91
N ALA A 135 -36.86 7.89 28.66
CA ALA A 135 -38.23 7.46 28.68
C ALA A 135 -38.98 7.76 27.38
N GLU A 136 -38.62 8.82 26.66
CA GLU A 136 -39.17 9.15 25.35
C GLU A 136 -38.58 8.30 24.25
N LYS A 137 -37.29 7.94 24.30
CA LYS A 137 -36.65 7.00 23.35
C LYS A 137 -37.34 5.63 23.33
N GLN A 138 -37.91 5.19 24.45
CA GLN A 138 -38.65 3.93 24.54
C GLN A 138 -40.04 4.01 23.91
N LYS A 139 -40.64 5.22 23.81
CA LYS A 139 -41.98 5.41 23.28
C LYS A 139 -42.03 5.60 21.76
N TYR A 140 -41.03 6.28 21.19
CA TYR A 140 -41.00 6.67 19.76
C TYR A 140 -39.61 6.43 19.17
N PRO A 141 -39.24 5.17 18.91
CA PRO A 141 -37.86 4.85 18.50
C PRO A 141 -37.55 5.30 17.07
N HIS A 142 -38.52 5.27 16.15
CA HIS A 142 -38.28 5.64 14.74
C HIS A 142 -39.52 6.12 14.01
N THR A 143 -39.30 6.92 12.99
CA THR A 143 -40.31 7.36 12.03
C THR A 143 -40.07 6.67 10.70
N ARG A 144 -41.17 6.23 10.06
CA ARG A 144 -41.16 5.76 8.67
C ARG A 144 -42.11 6.62 7.88
N ALA A 145 -41.64 7.24 6.78
CA ALA A 145 -42.43 7.96 5.81
C ALA A 145 -42.26 7.33 4.42
N SER A 146 -43.36 7.09 3.71
CA SER A 146 -43.34 6.68 2.31
C SER A 146 -43.58 7.91 1.43
N PHE A 147 -42.92 7.98 0.30
CA PHE A 147 -43.03 9.10 -0.64
C PHE A 147 -43.10 8.60 -2.08
N GLU A 148 -43.81 9.30 -2.91
CA GLU A 148 -43.82 9.14 -4.37
C GLU A 148 -42.63 9.90 -4.98
N GLU A 149 -42.39 11.12 -4.48
CA GLU A 149 -41.26 11.95 -4.86
C GLU A 149 -40.65 12.61 -3.60
N TYR A 150 -39.32 12.59 -3.52
CA TYR A 150 -38.58 13.24 -2.44
C TYR A 150 -37.39 13.98 -3.02
N ILE A 151 -37.36 15.28 -2.83
CA ILE A 151 -36.27 16.14 -3.34
C ILE A 151 -35.29 16.42 -2.21
N LEU A 152 -34.05 16.06 -2.43
CA LEU A 152 -32.95 16.27 -1.50
C LEU A 152 -31.95 17.22 -2.14
N ASN A 153 -31.67 18.34 -1.47
CA ASN A 153 -30.60 19.26 -1.86
C ASN A 153 -29.34 18.96 -1.02
N ILE A 154 -28.31 18.51 -1.68
CA ILE A 154 -27.00 18.24 -1.07
C ILE A 154 -26.13 19.47 -1.32
N ASP A 155 -25.62 20.08 -0.26
CA ASP A 155 -24.69 21.20 -0.37
C ASP A 155 -23.38 20.72 -0.98
N ILE A 156 -23.03 21.29 -2.14
CA ILE A 156 -21.80 21.02 -2.86
C ILE A 156 -20.97 22.30 -3.04
N SER A 157 -21.23 23.33 -2.25
CA SER A 157 -20.50 24.61 -2.33
C SER A 157 -18.99 24.42 -2.14
N ASP A 158 -18.60 23.49 -1.27
CA ASP A 158 -17.20 23.09 -1.07
C ASP A 158 -16.56 22.45 -2.32
N PHE A 159 -17.40 21.91 -3.22
CA PHE A 159 -16.94 21.28 -4.45
C PHE A 159 -16.76 22.27 -5.62
N ASN A 160 -17.43 23.42 -5.57
CA ASN A 160 -17.39 24.42 -6.65
C ASN A 160 -16.23 25.40 -6.51
N ASN A 161 -15.75 25.62 -5.32
CA ASN A 161 -14.55 26.40 -5.04
C ASN A 161 -13.26 25.57 -5.13
N VAL A 162 -13.30 24.43 -5.84
CA VAL A 162 -12.11 23.59 -5.98
C VAL A 162 -11.12 24.25 -6.92
N ASN A 163 -10.08 24.81 -6.36
CA ASN A 163 -8.92 25.21 -7.14
C ASN A 163 -8.18 23.95 -7.61
N LEU A 164 -8.24 23.66 -8.92
CA LEU A 164 -7.56 22.50 -9.52
C LEU A 164 -6.05 22.50 -9.30
N ASP A 165 -5.46 23.66 -9.08
CA ASP A 165 -4.04 23.84 -8.81
C ASP A 165 -3.69 23.72 -7.31
N GLU A 166 -4.69 23.55 -6.47
CA GLU A 166 -4.47 23.43 -5.02
C GLU A 166 -3.75 22.14 -4.65
N GLU A 167 -2.67 22.28 -3.91
CA GLU A 167 -1.79 21.16 -3.53
C GLU A 167 -1.96 20.80 -2.05
N ASN A 168 -3.15 20.38 -1.66
CA ASN A 168 -3.47 19.99 -0.27
C ASN A 168 -2.82 18.68 0.17
N TYR A 169 -2.56 17.80 -0.79
CA TYR A 169 -2.01 16.47 -0.54
C TYR A 169 -0.52 16.43 -0.91
N ARG A 170 0.37 16.49 0.10
CA ARG A 170 1.84 16.49 -0.09
C ARG A 170 2.55 15.37 0.66
N SER A 171 1.79 14.51 1.38
CA SER A 171 2.36 13.58 2.36
C SER A 171 2.74 12.22 1.81
N THR A 172 2.33 11.86 0.60
CA THR A 172 2.62 10.56 0.02
C THR A 172 4.12 10.42 -0.32
N TYR A 173 4.72 9.29 0.01
CA TYR A 173 6.15 9.04 -0.23
C TYR A 173 6.58 9.24 -1.70
N LYS A 174 5.71 8.97 -2.68
CA LYS A 174 5.99 9.19 -4.11
C LYS A 174 6.17 10.65 -4.49
N MET A 175 5.55 11.58 -3.75
CA MET A 175 5.59 13.02 -3.99
C MET A 175 6.75 13.72 -3.30
N GLN A 176 7.57 13.00 -2.55
CA GLN A 176 8.64 13.57 -1.74
C GLN A 176 9.99 13.37 -2.43
N ARG A 177 10.85 14.40 -2.37
CA ARG A 177 12.25 14.30 -2.79
C ARG A 177 13.05 13.50 -1.76
N VAL A 178 14.24 13.02 -2.13
CA VAL A 178 15.09 12.20 -1.27
C VAL A 178 15.32 12.83 0.12
N ASN A 179 15.56 14.14 0.17
CA ASN A 179 15.79 14.84 1.45
C ASN A 179 14.53 14.87 2.32
N GLN A 180 13.36 15.04 1.71
CA GLN A 180 12.06 15.00 2.40
C GLN A 180 11.74 13.57 2.85
N LEU A 181 12.00 12.57 1.98
CA LEU A 181 11.81 11.17 2.31
C LEU A 181 12.64 10.71 3.51
N LYS A 182 13.91 11.15 3.59
CA LYS A 182 14.78 10.87 4.75
C LYS A 182 14.15 11.42 6.02
N LYS A 183 13.80 12.72 6.03
CA LYS A 183 13.19 13.37 7.19
C LYS A 183 11.87 12.73 7.58
N SER A 184 11.00 12.44 6.60
CA SER A 184 9.71 11.76 6.85
C SER A 184 9.91 10.34 7.38
N SER A 185 10.87 9.59 6.83
CA SER A 185 11.20 8.23 7.30
C SER A 185 11.68 8.23 8.75
N ASP A 186 12.56 9.20 9.13
CA ASP A 186 13.06 9.34 10.51
C ASP A 186 11.92 9.71 11.47
N THR A 187 11.04 10.65 11.06
CA THR A 187 9.87 11.03 11.86
C THR A 187 8.92 9.84 12.06
N LEU A 188 8.66 9.08 11.00
CA LEU A 188 7.79 7.87 11.07
C LEU A 188 8.41 6.79 11.94
N LEU A 189 9.73 6.60 11.88
CA LEU A 189 10.43 5.63 12.72
C LEU A 189 10.35 6.00 14.20
N ASN A 190 10.63 7.26 14.54
CA ASN A 190 10.54 7.75 15.93
C ASN A 190 9.12 7.63 16.48
N LYS A 191 8.11 7.92 15.64
CA LYS A 191 6.71 7.75 16.00
C LYS A 191 6.35 6.27 16.22
N PHE A 192 6.79 5.40 15.32
CA PHE A 192 6.58 3.96 15.43
C PHE A 192 7.16 3.39 16.74
N GLU A 193 8.41 3.76 17.08
CA GLU A 193 9.06 3.36 18.33
C GLU A 193 8.31 3.89 19.56
N SER A 194 7.90 5.17 19.53
CA SER A 194 7.11 5.79 20.60
C SER A 194 5.76 5.08 20.78
N ASP A 195 5.03 4.85 19.67
CA ASP A 195 3.74 4.17 19.69
C ASP A 195 3.86 2.73 20.25
N MET A 196 4.94 2.04 19.90
CA MET A 196 5.21 0.67 20.38
C MET A 196 5.51 0.65 21.89
N ILE A 197 6.34 1.57 22.38
CA ILE A 197 6.65 1.71 23.80
C ILE A 197 5.40 2.10 24.58
N GLN A 198 4.64 3.07 24.07
CA GLN A 198 3.41 3.54 24.71
C GLN A 198 2.38 2.41 24.80
N PHE A 199 2.17 1.68 23.71
CA PHE A 199 1.27 0.53 23.71
C PHE A 199 1.71 -0.53 24.74
N GLY A 200 3.00 -0.88 24.76
CA GLY A 200 3.51 -1.84 25.73
C GLY A 200 3.25 -1.39 27.18
N LYS A 201 3.53 -0.13 27.52
CA LYS A 201 3.27 0.44 28.84
C LYS A 201 1.77 0.43 29.18
N THR A 202 0.91 0.85 28.26
CA THR A 202 -0.54 0.89 28.46
C THR A 202 -1.08 -0.53 28.62
N PHE A 203 -0.66 -1.45 27.77
CA PHE A 203 -1.06 -2.85 27.81
C PHE A 203 -0.68 -3.51 29.13
N MET A 204 0.56 -3.33 29.59
CA MET A 204 1.02 -3.86 30.88
C MET A 204 0.33 -3.22 32.09
N ASN A 205 -0.04 -1.94 31.99
CA ASN A 205 -0.69 -1.23 33.10
C ASN A 205 -2.21 -1.48 33.20
N SER A 206 -2.87 -1.73 32.06
CA SER A 206 -4.32 -1.98 32.00
C SER A 206 -4.70 -3.39 32.47
N HIS A 207 -3.72 -4.29 32.56
CA HIS A 207 -3.99 -5.69 32.88
C HIS A 207 -3.52 -6.04 34.29
N THR A 208 -4.25 -6.95 34.89
CA THR A 208 -4.03 -7.49 36.25
C THR A 208 -2.66 -8.20 36.39
N LEU A 209 -1.93 -8.38 35.30
CA LEU A 209 -0.56 -8.89 35.26
C LEU A 209 0.43 -8.09 36.12
N ARG A 210 0.10 -6.83 36.43
CA ARG A 210 0.91 -6.00 37.35
C ARG A 210 0.90 -6.47 38.78
N LYS A 211 -0.05 -7.36 39.20
CA LYS A 211 -0.16 -7.89 40.54
C LYS A 211 0.66 -9.15 40.77
N ILE A 212 1.37 -9.66 39.78
CA ILE A 212 2.31 -10.76 39.98
C ILE A 212 3.66 -10.14 40.37
N PRO A 213 4.04 -10.15 41.66
CA PRO A 213 5.35 -9.64 42.09
C PRO A 213 6.40 -10.56 41.46
N ASN A 214 7.40 -9.97 40.77
CA ASN A 214 8.59 -10.62 40.18
C ASN A 214 8.53 -11.18 38.77
N LEU A 215 7.69 -10.63 37.87
CA LEU A 215 7.93 -10.81 36.44
C LEU A 215 9.01 -9.82 35.93
N ASN A 216 10.27 -10.16 36.14
CA ASN A 216 11.37 -9.52 35.43
C ASN A 216 11.29 -9.95 33.95
N ALA A 217 11.15 -8.99 33.03
CA ALA A 217 10.96 -9.21 31.60
C ALA A 217 12.10 -10.03 30.91
N ASN A 218 13.19 -10.32 31.63
CA ASN A 218 14.32 -11.09 31.13
C ASN A 218 14.32 -12.58 31.56
N GLN A 219 13.26 -13.06 32.20
CA GLN A 219 13.15 -14.44 32.68
C GLN A 219 11.78 -15.07 32.37
N ILE A 220 11.24 -14.84 31.19
CA ILE A 220 10.15 -15.69 30.69
C ILE A 220 10.81 -16.89 30.00
N GLU A 221 11.41 -17.78 30.76
CA GLU A 221 11.45 -19.18 30.37
C GLU A 221 10.01 -19.70 30.53
N PHE A 222 9.45 -20.16 29.41
CA PHE A 222 8.19 -20.93 29.40
C PHE A 222 8.46 -22.30 30.06
N ASN A 223 8.74 -22.32 31.33
CA ASN A 223 8.59 -23.53 32.12
C ASN A 223 7.10 -23.74 32.33
N GLU A 224 6.64 -24.95 32.12
CA GLU A 224 5.27 -25.38 32.42
C GLU A 224 4.83 -24.72 33.74
N VAL A 225 3.77 -23.89 33.65
CA VAL A 225 3.21 -23.21 34.81
C VAL A 225 2.74 -24.32 35.75
N GLU A 226 3.50 -24.61 36.81
CA GLU A 226 2.96 -25.36 37.95
C GLU A 226 1.74 -24.55 38.40
N ILE A 227 0.55 -25.06 38.08
CA ILE A 227 -0.73 -24.53 38.56
C ILE A 227 -0.65 -24.61 40.05
N ASN A 228 -0.37 -23.48 40.67
CA ASN A 228 -0.15 -23.35 42.08
C ASN A 228 -1.39 -23.91 42.79
N SER A 229 -1.21 -24.92 43.61
CA SER A 229 -2.26 -25.59 44.37
C SER A 229 -3.14 -24.62 45.19
N SER A 230 -2.65 -23.39 45.43
CA SER A 230 -3.37 -22.28 46.01
C SER A 230 -4.54 -21.75 45.16
N PHE A 231 -4.51 -21.89 43.84
CA PHE A 231 -5.64 -21.50 43.00
C PHE A 231 -6.73 -22.57 42.99
N ILE A 232 -6.35 -23.83 43.09
CA ILE A 232 -7.27 -24.95 43.19
C ILE A 232 -7.99 -24.95 44.56
N SER A 233 -7.33 -24.55 45.66
CA SER A 233 -7.95 -24.46 46.96
C SER A 233 -9.00 -23.33 47.10
N LEU A 234 -8.93 -22.30 46.22
CA LEU A 234 -10.00 -21.27 46.10
C LEU A 234 -11.24 -21.78 45.36
N LEU A 235 -11.15 -22.95 44.70
CA LEU A 235 -12.24 -23.59 43.97
C LEU A 235 -12.92 -24.69 44.82
N ASP A 236 -12.45 -24.94 46.06
CA ASP A 236 -12.92 -26.09 46.87
C ASP A 236 -14.33 -25.90 47.44
N ASP A 237 -14.97 -24.69 47.35
CA ASP A 237 -16.31 -24.49 47.84
C ASP A 237 -17.22 -23.44 47.14
N PRO A 238 -17.01 -22.99 45.94
CA PRO A 238 -18.01 -22.21 45.21
C PRO A 238 -19.02 -23.11 44.51
N GLU A 239 -20.27 -22.70 44.46
CA GLU A 239 -21.29 -23.36 43.63
C GLU A 239 -20.82 -23.42 42.16
N ILE A 240 -21.05 -24.55 41.49
CA ILE A 240 -20.56 -24.82 40.08
C ILE A 240 -20.88 -23.67 39.14
N TYR A 241 -21.96 -22.93 39.37
CA TYR A 241 -22.36 -21.78 38.54
C TYR A 241 -21.41 -20.57 38.69
N GLU A 242 -20.85 -20.36 39.91
CA GLU A 242 -19.88 -19.27 40.14
C GLU A 242 -18.55 -19.57 39.46
N ILE A 243 -18.09 -20.82 39.47
CA ILE A 243 -16.90 -21.27 38.76
C ILE A 243 -17.08 -21.05 37.26
N ASN A 244 -18.22 -21.47 36.70
CA ASN A 244 -18.51 -21.25 35.29
C ASN A 244 -18.56 -19.77 34.94
N GLY A 245 -19.12 -18.92 35.82
CA GLY A 245 -19.13 -17.47 35.64
C GLY A 245 -17.73 -16.84 35.61
N VAL A 246 -16.83 -17.31 36.48
CA VAL A 246 -15.43 -16.85 36.51
C VAL A 246 -14.66 -17.30 35.24
N LEU A 247 -14.84 -18.57 34.83
CA LEU A 247 -14.20 -19.12 33.64
C LEU A 247 -14.67 -18.41 32.36
N LEU A 248 -15.97 -18.15 32.22
CA LEU A 248 -16.52 -17.41 31.08
C LEU A 248 -15.94 -15.99 30.99
N ARG A 249 -15.86 -15.28 32.14
CA ARG A 249 -15.26 -13.93 32.19
C ARG A 249 -13.76 -13.97 31.84
N ALA A 250 -13.04 -14.98 32.33
CA ALA A 250 -11.63 -15.14 32.01
C ALA A 250 -11.42 -15.41 30.51
N ASP A 251 -12.28 -16.24 29.91
CA ASP A 251 -12.24 -16.53 28.46
C ASP A 251 -12.56 -15.28 27.63
N GLU A 252 -13.60 -14.54 27.98
CA GLU A 252 -13.95 -13.26 27.37
C GLU A 252 -12.81 -12.23 27.46
N GLU A 253 -12.14 -12.17 28.61
CA GLU A 253 -11.02 -11.26 28.82
C GLU A 253 -9.79 -11.63 27.97
N VAL A 254 -9.46 -12.91 27.89
CA VAL A 254 -8.39 -13.41 27.02
C VAL A 254 -8.70 -13.13 25.56
N ASP A 255 -9.91 -13.39 25.11
CA ASP A 255 -10.35 -13.07 23.75
C ASP A 255 -10.25 -11.59 23.43
N LEU A 256 -10.62 -10.72 24.36
CA LEU A 256 -10.49 -9.27 24.19
C LEU A 256 -9.01 -8.87 24.02
N TYR A 257 -8.11 -9.45 24.82
CA TYR A 257 -6.67 -9.20 24.71
C TYR A 257 -6.09 -9.69 23.40
N LEU A 258 -6.48 -10.87 22.95
CA LEU A 258 -6.05 -11.42 21.66
C LEU A 258 -6.51 -10.53 20.50
N ARG A 259 -7.74 -10.03 20.54
CA ARG A 259 -8.26 -9.09 19.54
C ARG A 259 -7.48 -7.76 19.57
N GLN A 260 -7.21 -7.21 20.73
CA GLN A 260 -6.41 -5.98 20.87
C GLN A 260 -5.00 -6.16 20.31
N LEU A 261 -4.31 -7.23 20.66
CA LEU A 261 -2.98 -7.57 20.15
C LEU A 261 -2.99 -7.78 18.63
N SER A 262 -3.98 -8.52 18.12
CA SER A 262 -4.13 -8.75 16.68
C SER A 262 -4.34 -7.45 15.91
N ASN A 263 -5.23 -6.57 16.39
CA ASN A 263 -5.48 -5.28 15.78
C ASN A 263 -4.23 -4.38 15.82
N LYS A 264 -3.53 -4.39 16.94
CA LYS A 264 -2.31 -3.59 17.10
C LYS A 264 -1.16 -4.12 16.24
N LYS A 265 -1.03 -5.45 16.14
CA LYS A 265 -0.08 -6.10 15.23
C LYS A 265 -0.31 -5.66 13.78
N LYS A 266 -1.58 -5.63 13.34
CA LYS A 266 -1.96 -5.15 12.00
C LYS A 266 -1.60 -3.67 11.80
N THR A 267 -1.85 -2.83 12.80
CA THR A 267 -1.50 -1.40 12.76
C THR A 267 0.02 -1.21 12.65
N PHE A 268 0.80 -1.90 13.48
CA PHE A 268 2.26 -1.83 13.43
C PHE A 268 2.84 -2.36 12.13
N PHE A 269 2.25 -3.42 11.58
CA PHE A 269 2.65 -3.92 10.26
C PHE A 269 2.44 -2.86 9.16
N LEU A 270 1.31 -2.15 9.16
CA LEU A 270 1.04 -1.08 8.20
C LEU A 270 1.98 0.13 8.38
N GLN A 271 2.30 0.50 9.62
CA GLN A 271 3.28 1.54 9.91
C GLN A 271 4.68 1.15 9.42
N GLN A 272 5.11 -0.09 9.70
CA GLN A 272 6.39 -0.61 9.22
C GLN A 272 6.45 -0.66 7.69
N LYS A 273 5.38 -1.10 7.04
CA LYS A 273 5.24 -1.09 5.57
C LYS A 273 5.42 0.32 5.01
N LEU A 274 4.81 1.33 5.65
CA LEU A 274 4.95 2.73 5.23
C LEU A 274 6.40 3.22 5.35
N ILE A 275 7.09 2.90 6.45
CA ILE A 275 8.51 3.22 6.65
C ILE A 275 9.36 2.55 5.57
N ASN A 276 9.10 1.26 5.29
CA ASN A 276 9.81 0.51 4.27
C ASN A 276 9.62 1.13 2.87
N LEU A 277 8.41 1.59 2.52
CA LEU A 277 8.13 2.28 1.27
C LEU A 277 8.94 3.58 1.11
N HIS A 278 9.12 4.35 2.18
CA HIS A 278 9.97 5.55 2.15
C HIS A 278 11.44 5.17 1.88
N LYS A 279 11.97 4.20 2.62
CA LYS A 279 13.34 3.70 2.46
C LYS A 279 13.58 3.05 1.10
N LEU A 280 12.62 2.27 0.60
CA LEU A 280 12.65 1.70 -0.75
C LEU A 280 12.77 2.78 -1.82
N THR A 281 11.89 3.79 -1.77
CA THR A 281 11.87 4.87 -2.76
C THR A 281 13.19 5.65 -2.79
N ILE A 282 13.82 5.88 -1.64
CA ILE A 282 15.14 6.49 -1.57
C ILE A 282 16.18 5.63 -2.31
N ASN A 283 16.24 4.34 -1.98
CA ASN A 283 17.24 3.42 -2.53
C ASN A 283 17.01 3.12 -4.02
N GLU A 284 15.75 3.03 -4.46
CA GLU A 284 15.39 2.86 -5.88
C GLU A 284 15.96 4.00 -6.75
N ARG A 285 15.89 5.24 -6.27
CA ARG A 285 16.45 6.39 -7.01
C ARG A 285 17.96 6.30 -7.17
N TYR A 286 18.67 5.81 -6.18
CA TYR A 286 20.11 5.59 -6.28
C TYR A 286 20.46 4.37 -7.15
N SER A 287 19.72 3.27 -7.01
CA SER A 287 19.98 2.05 -7.80
C SER A 287 19.78 2.27 -9.30
N LEU A 288 18.90 3.20 -9.68
CA LEU A 288 18.62 3.56 -11.08
C LEU A 288 19.87 4.04 -11.83
N ILE A 289 20.77 4.79 -11.16
CA ILE A 289 22.04 5.24 -11.75
C ILE A 289 22.86 4.05 -12.20
N PHE A 290 23.02 3.06 -11.32
CA PHE A 290 23.83 1.87 -11.58
C PHE A 290 23.16 0.94 -12.60
N ALA A 291 21.82 0.86 -12.55
CA ALA A 291 21.04 0.11 -13.52
C ALA A 291 21.29 0.59 -14.95
N CYS A 292 21.29 1.90 -15.19
CA CYS A 292 21.61 2.48 -16.50
C CYS A 292 22.98 2.04 -17.01
N ILE A 293 23.99 2.04 -16.13
CA ILE A 293 25.36 1.66 -16.48
C ILE A 293 25.44 0.15 -16.81
N PHE A 294 24.90 -0.71 -15.95
CA PHE A 294 25.00 -2.16 -16.16
C PHE A 294 24.17 -2.65 -17.35
N LEU A 295 22.97 -2.12 -17.56
CA LEU A 295 22.15 -2.45 -18.73
C LEU A 295 22.84 -2.01 -20.03
N PHE A 296 23.48 -0.84 -20.04
CA PHE A 296 24.29 -0.42 -21.18
C PHE A 296 25.45 -1.37 -21.44
N LEU A 297 26.23 -1.76 -20.40
CA LEU A 297 27.35 -2.69 -20.54
C LEU A 297 26.90 -4.02 -21.12
N ILE A 298 25.75 -4.54 -20.71
CA ILE A 298 25.17 -5.76 -21.26
C ILE A 298 24.81 -5.57 -22.74
N GLY A 299 24.05 -4.52 -23.06
CA GLY A 299 23.61 -4.25 -24.41
C GLY A 299 24.79 -4.07 -25.38
N ALA A 300 25.80 -3.29 -24.99
CA ALA A 300 26.99 -3.06 -25.78
C ALA A 300 27.83 -4.35 -25.99
N SER A 301 27.96 -5.15 -24.93
CA SER A 301 28.67 -6.43 -24.99
C SER A 301 27.95 -7.43 -25.89
N LEU A 302 26.63 -7.57 -25.75
CA LEU A 302 25.82 -8.44 -26.62
C LEU A 302 25.88 -8.01 -28.10
N GLY A 303 25.77 -6.71 -28.36
CA GLY A 303 25.90 -6.18 -29.70
C GLY A 303 27.26 -6.45 -30.32
N ALA A 304 28.34 -6.52 -29.52
CA ALA A 304 29.68 -6.88 -30.01
C ALA A 304 29.86 -8.39 -30.26
N ILE A 305 29.15 -9.24 -29.50
CA ILE A 305 29.22 -10.73 -29.61
C ILE A 305 28.40 -11.21 -30.82
N ILE A 306 27.23 -10.65 -31.02
CA ILE A 306 26.29 -11.08 -32.08
C ILE A 306 26.71 -10.46 -33.42
N ARG A 307 27.50 -11.21 -34.16
CA ARG A 307 28.02 -10.75 -35.46
C ARG A 307 27.13 -11.08 -36.66
N LYS A 308 26.25 -12.07 -36.54
CA LYS A 308 25.34 -12.57 -37.58
C LYS A 308 23.91 -12.61 -37.05
N GLY A 309 22.95 -12.06 -37.81
CA GLY A 309 21.54 -12.15 -37.40
C GLY A 309 20.74 -10.84 -37.48
N GLY A 310 21.31 -9.77 -38.04
CA GLY A 310 20.61 -8.48 -38.15
C GLY A 310 20.27 -7.84 -36.82
N LEU A 311 19.33 -6.89 -36.77
CA LEU A 311 18.92 -6.17 -35.57
C LEU A 311 17.95 -6.97 -34.69
N GLY A 312 17.33 -8.03 -35.21
CA GLY A 312 16.25 -8.76 -34.51
C GLY A 312 16.72 -9.50 -33.26
N LEU A 313 17.80 -10.27 -33.36
CA LEU A 313 18.29 -11.08 -32.25
C LEU A 313 18.77 -10.23 -31.06
N PRO A 314 19.59 -9.17 -31.23
CA PRO A 314 19.97 -8.28 -30.15
C PRO A 314 18.78 -7.60 -29.49
N LEU A 315 17.76 -7.21 -30.25
CA LEU A 315 16.55 -6.55 -29.73
C LEU A 315 15.76 -7.49 -28.84
N VAL A 316 15.47 -8.71 -29.30
CA VAL A 316 14.75 -9.70 -28.49
C VAL A 316 15.50 -9.99 -27.18
N LEU A 317 16.83 -10.19 -27.29
CA LEU A 317 17.63 -10.49 -26.09
C LEU A 317 17.66 -9.33 -25.08
N SER A 318 17.72 -8.09 -25.59
CA SER A 318 17.64 -6.89 -24.74
C SER A 318 16.30 -6.77 -24.02
N ILE A 319 15.19 -7.09 -24.69
CA ILE A 319 13.86 -7.11 -24.08
C ILE A 319 13.79 -8.17 -22.97
N VAL A 320 14.27 -9.38 -23.21
CA VAL A 320 14.28 -10.46 -22.22
C VAL A 320 15.08 -10.07 -20.98
N ILE A 321 16.27 -9.49 -21.16
CA ILE A 321 17.13 -9.04 -20.05
C ILE A 321 16.46 -7.91 -19.27
N PHE A 322 15.87 -6.95 -19.97
CA PHE A 322 15.15 -5.84 -19.35
C PHE A 322 13.95 -6.33 -18.54
N LEU A 323 13.14 -7.25 -19.09
CA LEU A 323 12.01 -7.83 -18.38
C LEU A 323 12.48 -8.62 -17.14
N SER A 324 13.56 -9.40 -17.27
CA SER A 324 14.15 -10.12 -16.13
C SER A 324 14.59 -9.16 -15.03
N TYR A 325 15.29 -8.08 -15.39
CA TYR A 325 15.69 -7.03 -14.47
C TYR A 325 14.46 -6.41 -13.76
N HIS A 326 13.44 -6.07 -14.53
CA HIS A 326 12.21 -5.45 -14.04
C HIS A 326 11.48 -6.35 -13.03
N TYR A 327 11.23 -7.62 -13.39
CA TYR A 327 10.49 -8.53 -12.52
C TYR A 327 11.26 -8.92 -11.25
N ILE A 328 12.59 -9.05 -11.33
CA ILE A 328 13.43 -9.23 -10.13
C ILE A 328 13.31 -8.00 -9.22
N GLY A 329 13.29 -6.79 -9.78
CA GLY A 329 13.08 -5.56 -9.02
C GLY A 329 11.71 -5.48 -8.36
N VAL A 330 10.64 -5.85 -9.09
CA VAL A 330 9.27 -5.89 -8.53
C VAL A 330 9.18 -6.91 -7.39
N PHE A 331 9.75 -8.11 -7.56
CA PHE A 331 9.80 -9.11 -6.50
C PHE A 331 10.53 -8.59 -5.26
N GLY A 332 11.72 -8.01 -5.44
CA GLY A 332 12.51 -7.45 -4.34
C GLY A 332 11.76 -6.34 -3.60
N LYS A 333 11.07 -5.47 -4.34
CA LYS A 333 10.25 -4.42 -3.78
C LYS A 333 9.10 -4.98 -2.93
N ASN A 334 8.30 -5.89 -3.45
CA ASN A 334 7.18 -6.48 -2.73
C ASN A 334 7.65 -7.20 -1.45
N ALA A 335 8.74 -7.97 -1.52
CA ALA A 335 9.31 -8.64 -0.36
C ALA A 335 9.81 -7.65 0.72
N ALA A 336 10.35 -6.51 0.30
CA ALA A 336 10.79 -5.47 1.24
C ALA A 336 9.63 -4.63 1.80
N GLU A 337 8.56 -4.43 1.04
CA GLU A 337 7.33 -3.81 1.56
C GLU A 337 6.76 -4.60 2.73
N ASP A 338 6.73 -5.92 2.62
CA ASP A 338 6.19 -6.83 3.64
C ASP A 338 7.21 -7.19 4.73
N ASN A 339 8.35 -6.47 4.75
CA ASN A 339 9.43 -6.65 5.74
C ASN A 339 10.11 -8.03 5.73
N SER A 340 9.97 -8.80 4.64
CA SER A 340 10.64 -10.10 4.46
C SER A 340 12.14 -9.93 4.20
N ILE A 341 12.53 -8.84 3.53
CA ILE A 341 13.93 -8.45 3.30
C ILE A 341 14.12 -6.96 3.63
N SER A 342 15.35 -6.53 3.83
CA SER A 342 15.60 -5.11 4.09
C SER A 342 15.28 -4.24 2.87
N PRO A 343 14.78 -2.99 3.05
CA PRO A 343 14.49 -2.08 1.95
C PRO A 343 15.68 -1.79 1.04
N PHE A 344 16.90 -1.82 1.58
CA PHE A 344 18.13 -1.71 0.79
C PHE A 344 18.27 -2.89 -0.17
N LEU A 345 18.21 -4.12 0.33
CA LEU A 345 18.30 -5.31 -0.53
C LEU A 345 17.15 -5.36 -1.55
N GLY A 346 15.93 -5.04 -1.14
CA GLY A 346 14.78 -5.02 -2.03
C GLY A 346 14.92 -4.10 -3.24
N SER A 347 15.54 -2.93 -3.03
CA SER A 347 15.78 -1.95 -4.11
C SER A 347 16.98 -2.29 -4.99
N TRP A 348 17.98 -2.98 -4.45
CA TRP A 348 19.25 -3.24 -5.14
C TRP A 348 19.36 -4.65 -5.73
N ILE A 349 18.45 -5.57 -5.39
CA ILE A 349 18.55 -6.99 -5.80
C ILE A 349 18.65 -7.17 -7.30
N SER A 350 17.85 -6.45 -8.10
CA SER A 350 17.92 -6.51 -9.56
C SER A 350 19.25 -6.00 -10.08
N THR A 351 19.80 -4.95 -9.49
CA THR A 351 21.10 -4.38 -9.85
C THR A 351 22.23 -5.34 -9.46
N PHE A 352 22.17 -5.96 -8.28
CA PHE A 352 23.16 -6.95 -7.83
C PHE A 352 23.17 -8.22 -8.68
N VAL A 353 22.03 -8.65 -9.19
CA VAL A 353 21.94 -9.81 -10.10
C VAL A 353 22.52 -9.48 -11.46
N ILE A 354 22.24 -8.29 -11.98
CA ILE A 354 22.67 -7.86 -13.31
C ILE A 354 24.16 -7.45 -13.35
N ALA A 355 24.68 -6.87 -12.27
CA ALA A 355 26.06 -6.36 -12.24
C ALA A 355 27.14 -7.43 -12.57
N PRO A 356 27.16 -8.62 -11.92
CA PRO A 356 28.15 -9.64 -12.27
C PRO A 356 28.00 -10.14 -13.71
N PHE A 357 26.77 -10.22 -14.21
CA PHE A 357 26.50 -10.61 -15.60
C PHE A 357 27.04 -9.55 -16.59
N ALA A 358 26.83 -8.26 -16.32
CA ALA A 358 27.36 -7.15 -17.10
C ALA A 358 28.90 -7.17 -17.14
N ILE A 359 29.52 -7.34 -15.97
CA ILE A 359 30.99 -7.41 -15.85
C ILE A 359 31.54 -8.63 -16.61
N TYR A 360 30.90 -9.78 -16.48
CA TYR A 360 31.31 -11.01 -17.16
C TYR A 360 31.26 -10.87 -18.68
N LEU A 361 30.16 -10.37 -19.24
CA LEU A 361 30.01 -10.14 -20.69
C LEU A 361 31.03 -9.12 -21.19
N THR A 362 31.24 -8.04 -20.47
CA THR A 362 32.23 -7.02 -20.86
C THR A 362 33.66 -7.59 -20.86
N LYS A 363 34.00 -8.45 -19.88
CA LYS A 363 35.30 -9.14 -19.81
C LYS A 363 35.52 -10.08 -21.02
N ILE A 364 34.49 -10.85 -21.41
CA ILE A 364 34.58 -11.73 -22.60
C ILE A 364 34.88 -10.92 -23.85
N VAL A 365 34.15 -9.83 -24.06
CA VAL A 365 34.32 -8.96 -25.24
C VAL A 365 35.67 -8.26 -25.22
N SER A 366 36.18 -7.87 -24.09
CA SER A 366 37.46 -7.19 -23.92
C SER A 366 38.66 -8.13 -24.19
N THR A 367 38.58 -9.40 -23.73
CA THR A 367 39.73 -10.34 -23.78
C THR A 367 39.82 -11.13 -25.09
N ASP A 368 38.91 -10.89 -26.05
CA ASP A 368 38.89 -11.61 -27.35
C ASP A 368 38.78 -13.14 -27.24
N ARG A 369 38.48 -13.66 -26.07
CA ARG A 369 38.20 -15.07 -25.85
C ARG A 369 36.83 -15.34 -26.43
N GLY A 370 36.76 -16.21 -27.44
CA GLY A 370 35.49 -16.67 -28.00
C GLY A 370 34.59 -17.14 -26.86
N PHE A 371 33.29 -16.99 -27.07
CA PHE A 371 32.25 -17.42 -26.08
C PHE A 371 32.40 -18.93 -25.86
N ASN A 372 33.28 -19.34 -24.96
CA ASN A 372 33.34 -20.73 -24.52
C ASN A 372 32.19 -20.99 -23.57
N PHE A 373 31.21 -21.75 -24.02
CA PHE A 373 30.06 -22.22 -23.29
C PHE A 373 30.44 -23.15 -22.10
N THR A 374 31.71 -23.15 -21.69
CA THR A 374 32.20 -24.06 -20.61
C THR A 374 31.50 -23.88 -19.27
N LEU A 375 30.85 -22.74 -19.02
CA LEU A 375 29.99 -22.60 -17.83
C LEU A 375 28.66 -23.34 -18.00
N PHE A 376 28.06 -23.31 -19.20
CA PHE A 376 26.85 -24.06 -19.50
C PHE A 376 27.09 -25.56 -19.49
N ASP A 377 28.27 -25.99 -20.00
CA ASP A 377 28.71 -27.40 -19.92
C ASP A 377 28.97 -27.86 -18.50
N ARG A 378 29.53 -27.01 -17.64
CA ARG A 378 29.70 -27.31 -16.21
C ARG A 378 28.36 -27.40 -15.46
N VAL A 379 27.44 -26.49 -15.73
CA VAL A 379 26.09 -26.54 -15.13
C VAL A 379 25.32 -27.77 -15.63
N SER A 380 25.39 -28.08 -16.95
CA SER A 380 24.76 -29.28 -17.50
C SER A 380 25.37 -30.57 -16.93
N GLN A 381 26.67 -30.63 -16.71
CA GLN A 381 27.37 -31.74 -16.05
C GLN A 381 26.96 -31.89 -14.57
N ILE A 382 26.75 -30.78 -13.85
CA ILE A 382 26.25 -30.80 -12.47
C ILE A 382 24.80 -31.28 -12.43
N VAL A 383 23.95 -30.79 -13.32
CA VAL A 383 22.53 -31.20 -13.44
C VAL A 383 22.43 -32.68 -13.84
N ASN A 384 23.27 -33.14 -14.77
CA ASN A 384 23.33 -34.56 -15.16
C ASN A 384 23.87 -35.46 -14.03
N LYS A 385 24.85 -35.00 -13.26
CA LYS A 385 25.32 -35.71 -12.05
C LYS A 385 24.24 -35.82 -10.95
N LEU A 386 23.37 -34.84 -10.86
CA LEU A 386 22.23 -34.86 -9.90
C LEU A 386 21.08 -35.76 -10.40
N LYS A 387 20.91 -35.91 -11.73
CA LYS A 387 19.92 -36.83 -12.32
C LYS A 387 20.32 -38.32 -12.23
N ILE A 388 21.60 -38.64 -12.15
CA ILE A 388 22.12 -40.02 -12.05
C ILE A 388 22.09 -40.55 -10.60
N LYS A 389 21.77 -39.72 -9.63
CA LYS A 389 21.68 -40.09 -8.19
C LYS A 389 20.22 -40.24 -7.68
N LYS A 390 19.26 -40.46 -8.60
CA LYS A 390 17.89 -40.83 -8.24
C LYS A 390 17.57 -42.23 -8.74
#